data_bd9160d5008ba150c32d8fa0be90fc3d
#
_entry.id   bd9160d5008ba150c32d8fa0be90fc3d
#
_cell.length_a   1.000
_cell.length_b   1.000
_cell.length_c   1.000
_cell.angle_alpha   90.00
_cell.angle_beta   90.00
_cell.angle_gamma   90.00
#
_symmetry.space_group_name_H-M   'P 1'
#
loop_
_entity.id
_entity.type
_entity.pdbx_description
1 polymer ?
#
loop_
_entity_poly.entity_id
_entity_poly.type
_entity_poly.pdbx_seq_one_letter_code
_entity_poly.pdbx_strand_id
1 'polypeptide(L)'
;MRLGKRRATAALLVIAAAVLAAGSAAGCGSQAAAPPPGPQARIERVGNSPALSVVLTPTGAQRIGVRTAPVAAAPAGRALTVIPYAALLYEPDGSTAVYVNTAPFTYTRYLVSVEGITGDIVYISSGLTPGMSVVTTGAEELLRVQNGVGVET
;
A
#
# COMPACT_ATOMS: atom_id res chain seq x y z
N MET A 1 67.03 26.61 -26.83
CA MET A 1 67.52 27.17 -28.11
C MET A 1 66.30 27.69 -28.87
N ARG A 2 66.20 29.01 -29.00
CA ARG A 2 65.53 29.89 -30.00
C ARG A 2 63.96 29.73 -30.04
N LEU A 3 63.18 30.67 -29.50
CA LEU A 3 63.04 32.11 -29.92
C LEU A 3 62.33 32.29 -31.29
N GLY A 4 61.18 32.93 -31.25
CA GLY A 4 60.49 33.52 -32.39
C GLY A 4 59.01 33.77 -32.05
N LYS A 5 58.57 34.75 -31.31
CA LYS A 5 58.43 36.20 -31.55
C LYS A 5 57.86 36.58 -32.93
N ARG A 6 56.62 37.08 -32.91
CA ARG A 6 56.17 38.42 -33.41
C ARG A 6 54.71 38.35 -33.84
N ARG A 7 53.85 39.17 -33.15
CA ARG A 7 53.39 40.55 -33.47
C ARG A 7 52.27 40.53 -34.51
N ALA A 8 51.08 40.80 -34.03
CA ALA A 8 50.42 42.12 -33.95
C ALA A 8 49.88 42.63 -35.28
N THR A 9 48.58 42.94 -35.28
CA THR A 9 47.92 44.23 -35.60
C THR A 9 46.40 43.93 -35.81
N ALA A 10 45.55 44.41 -34.98
CA ALA A 10 44.69 45.58 -34.93
C ALA A 10 44.10 46.05 -36.29
N ALA A 11 42.76 46.03 -36.34
CA ALA A 11 41.85 46.95 -37.01
C ALA A 11 40.46 46.46 -36.74
N LEU A 12 39.68 47.00 -35.85
CA LEU A 12 38.85 48.21 -35.90
C LEU A 12 37.89 48.30 -37.09
N LEU A 13 36.59 48.43 -36.66
CA LEU A 13 35.44 49.12 -37.27
C LEU A 13 34.29 48.16 -37.66
N VAL A 14 33.18 48.31 -37.10
CA VAL A 14 32.11 49.31 -36.96
C VAL A 14 30.75 48.66 -37.24
N ILE A 15 29.91 48.70 -36.27
CA ILE A 15 28.47 48.98 -36.25
C ILE A 15 27.57 48.27 -37.26
N ALA A 16 26.65 47.46 -36.78
CA ALA A 16 25.23 47.53 -37.16
C ALA A 16 24.36 46.94 -36.03
N ALA A 17 23.65 47.81 -35.37
CA ALA A 17 22.57 47.48 -34.47
C ALA A 17 21.42 46.89 -35.28
N ALA A 18 21.03 45.65 -34.97
CA ALA A 18 19.72 45.10 -35.33
C ALA A 18 19.11 44.52 -34.09
N VAL A 19 18.29 45.34 -33.46
CA VAL A 19 17.33 44.93 -32.41
C VAL A 19 16.25 44.10 -33.11
N LEU A 20 16.31 42.80 -32.92
CA LEU A 20 15.20 41.92 -33.18
C LEU A 20 14.78 41.32 -31.80
N ALA A 21 13.75 41.94 -31.24
CA ALA A 21 12.99 41.40 -30.16
C ALA A 21 12.27 40.12 -30.65
N ALA A 22 12.96 38.98 -30.42
CA ALA A 22 12.29 37.68 -30.49
C ALA A 22 11.66 37.41 -29.14
N GLY A 23 10.35 37.61 -29.09
CA GLY A 23 9.53 37.28 -27.94
C GLY A 23 9.72 35.83 -27.54
N SER A 24 10.22 35.62 -26.34
CA SER A 24 10.17 34.33 -25.66
C SER A 24 8.71 34.05 -25.36
N ALA A 25 8.03 33.34 -26.23
CA ALA A 25 6.81 32.65 -25.88
C ALA A 25 7.20 31.59 -24.84
N ALA A 26 7.08 31.95 -23.58
CA ALA A 26 7.03 31.00 -22.48
C ALA A 26 5.80 30.13 -22.74
N GLY A 27 5.98 29.03 -23.43
CA GLY A 27 5.02 27.96 -23.52
C GLY A 27 4.82 27.43 -22.12
N CYS A 28 3.78 27.91 -21.40
CA CYS A 28 3.20 27.17 -20.31
C CYS A 28 2.69 25.86 -20.92
N GLY A 29 3.56 24.84 -20.92
CA GLY A 29 3.14 23.48 -21.13
C GLY A 29 2.18 23.17 -20.01
N SER A 30 0.88 23.18 -20.29
CA SER A 30 -0.10 22.53 -19.45
C SER A 30 0.31 21.07 -19.39
N GLN A 31 1.06 20.73 -18.35
CA GLN A 31 1.16 19.33 -17.95
C GLN A 31 -0.27 18.91 -17.66
N ALA A 32 -0.84 18.13 -18.57
CA ALA A 32 -2.08 17.45 -18.31
C ALA A 32 -1.90 16.72 -16.99
N ALA A 33 -2.62 17.14 -15.97
CA ALA A 33 -2.60 16.48 -14.67
C ALA A 33 -2.91 15.01 -14.95
N ALA A 34 -2.04 14.12 -14.48
CA ALA A 34 -2.31 12.69 -14.56
C ALA A 34 -3.70 12.44 -13.97
N PRO A 35 -4.53 11.61 -14.60
CA PRO A 35 -5.85 11.31 -14.05
C PRO A 35 -5.68 10.87 -12.59
N PRO A 36 -6.59 11.28 -11.69
CA PRO A 36 -6.49 10.92 -10.28
C PRO A 36 -6.37 9.39 -10.19
N PRO A 37 -5.50 8.88 -9.32
CA PRO A 37 -5.37 7.44 -9.13
C PRO A 37 -6.75 6.89 -8.76
N GLY A 38 -7.21 5.89 -9.49
CA GLY A 38 -8.47 5.21 -9.20
C GLY A 38 -8.48 4.66 -7.76
N PRO A 39 -9.64 4.17 -7.28
CA PRO A 39 -9.79 3.70 -5.91
C PRO A 39 -8.72 2.63 -5.60
N GLN A 40 -7.98 2.83 -4.50
CA GLN A 40 -6.89 1.93 -4.08
C GLN A 40 -7.40 0.65 -3.42
N ALA A 41 -8.69 0.63 -3.09
CA ALA A 41 -9.36 -0.48 -2.43
C ALA A 41 -10.82 -0.55 -2.90
N ARG A 42 -11.37 -1.76 -2.94
CA ARG A 42 -12.79 -2.01 -3.13
C ARG A 42 -13.26 -3.11 -2.18
N ILE A 43 -14.55 -3.08 -1.86
CA ILE A 43 -15.19 -4.09 -1.04
C ILE A 43 -15.97 -5.02 -1.97
N GLU A 44 -15.74 -6.31 -1.82
CA GLU A 44 -16.46 -7.36 -2.56
C GLU A 44 -17.15 -8.31 -1.58
N ARG A 45 -18.31 -8.80 -1.96
CA ARG A 45 -18.98 -9.85 -1.23
C ARG A 45 -18.44 -11.21 -1.66
N VAL A 46 -18.18 -12.08 -0.70
CA VAL A 46 -17.69 -13.43 -0.97
C VAL A 46 -18.85 -14.34 -1.36
N GLY A 47 -19.11 -14.47 -2.66
CA GLY A 47 -20.22 -15.30 -3.16
C GLY A 47 -21.56 -14.95 -2.51
N ASN A 48 -22.28 -15.94 -2.01
CA ASN A 48 -23.54 -15.77 -1.26
C ASN A 48 -23.33 -15.62 0.25
N SER A 49 -22.08 -15.55 0.73
CA SER A 49 -21.76 -15.36 2.15
C SER A 49 -21.98 -13.90 2.57
N PRO A 50 -22.38 -13.63 3.81
CA PRO A 50 -22.37 -12.28 4.37
C PRO A 50 -20.95 -11.73 4.56
N ALA A 51 -19.93 -12.56 4.41
CA ALA A 51 -18.54 -12.15 4.55
C ALA A 51 -18.16 -11.15 3.46
N LEU A 52 -17.48 -10.07 3.87
CA LEU A 52 -16.96 -9.04 3.00
C LEU A 52 -15.45 -9.22 2.86
N SER A 53 -14.96 -9.04 1.64
CA SER A 53 -13.54 -8.98 1.33
C SER A 53 -13.13 -7.58 0.93
N VAL A 54 -11.97 -7.17 1.40
CA VAL A 54 -11.28 -5.96 0.93
C VAL A 54 -10.31 -6.38 -0.15
N VAL A 55 -10.49 -5.87 -1.35
CA VAL A 55 -9.58 -6.07 -2.47
C VAL A 55 -8.77 -4.80 -2.67
N LEU A 56 -7.47 -4.90 -2.52
CA LEU A 56 -6.54 -3.79 -2.70
C LEU A 56 -5.94 -3.81 -4.10
N THR A 57 -5.55 -2.64 -4.59
CA THR A 57 -4.58 -2.57 -5.68
C THR A 57 -3.18 -2.90 -5.14
N PRO A 58 -2.22 -3.33 -5.98
CA PRO A 58 -0.83 -3.51 -5.55
C PRO A 58 -0.27 -2.27 -4.85
N THR A 59 -0.55 -1.08 -5.39
CA THR A 59 -0.15 0.19 -4.79
C THR A 59 -0.82 0.44 -3.45
N GLY A 60 -2.11 0.12 -3.31
CA GLY A 60 -2.86 0.21 -2.05
C GLY A 60 -2.25 -0.70 -0.98
N ALA A 61 -1.95 -1.95 -1.33
CA ALA A 61 -1.32 -2.91 -0.43
C ALA A 61 0.06 -2.44 0.04
N GLN A 62 0.87 -1.86 -0.86
CA GLN A 62 2.17 -1.28 -0.52
C GLN A 62 2.05 -0.07 0.42
N ARG A 63 1.08 0.82 0.17
CA ARG A 63 0.85 2.00 1.02
C ARG A 63 0.44 1.61 2.44
N ILE A 64 -0.43 0.61 2.57
CA ILE A 64 -0.84 0.08 3.88
C ILE A 64 0.29 -0.70 4.54
N GLY A 65 1.22 -1.26 3.75
CA GLY A 65 2.31 -2.09 4.24
C GLY A 65 1.81 -3.44 4.76
N VAL A 66 0.82 -4.04 4.10
CA VAL A 66 0.20 -5.29 4.54
C VAL A 66 1.24 -6.40 4.66
N ARG A 67 1.25 -7.05 5.83
CA ARG A 67 2.06 -8.24 6.10
C ARG A 67 1.17 -9.35 6.62
N THR A 68 1.55 -10.58 6.35
CA THR A 68 0.81 -11.78 6.77
C THR A 68 1.72 -12.75 7.52
N ALA A 69 1.12 -13.59 8.35
CA ALA A 69 1.75 -14.72 9.00
C ALA A 69 0.91 -15.98 8.80
N PRO A 70 1.53 -17.16 8.73
CA PRO A 70 0.80 -18.40 8.60
C PRO A 70 0.06 -18.74 9.90
N VAL A 71 -1.12 -19.32 9.75
CA VAL A 71 -1.87 -19.97 10.84
C VAL A 71 -1.24 -21.35 11.06
N ALA A 72 -0.77 -21.61 12.26
CA ALA A 72 -0.18 -22.89 12.63
C ALA A 72 -1.12 -23.70 13.52
N ALA A 73 -0.93 -25.02 13.57
CA ALA A 73 -1.58 -25.85 14.57
C ALA A 73 -0.93 -25.62 15.95
N ALA A 74 -1.72 -25.65 17.00
CA ALA A 74 -1.21 -25.55 18.35
C ALA A 74 -0.38 -26.82 18.70
N PRO A 75 0.69 -26.67 19.48
CA PRO A 75 1.48 -27.81 19.94
C PRO A 75 0.64 -28.73 20.85
N ALA A 76 1.10 -29.98 21.01
CA ALA A 76 0.55 -30.97 21.94
C ALA A 76 -0.86 -31.46 21.64
N GLY A 77 -1.23 -31.65 20.35
CA GLY A 77 -2.48 -32.34 19.97
C GLY A 77 -3.76 -31.62 20.36
N ARG A 78 -3.70 -30.36 20.75
CA ARG A 78 -4.90 -29.54 20.95
C ARG A 78 -5.52 -29.23 19.58
N ALA A 79 -6.85 -29.37 19.49
CA ALA A 79 -7.61 -28.98 18.31
C ALA A 79 -7.75 -27.44 18.20
N LEU A 80 -6.61 -26.73 18.35
CA LEU A 80 -6.51 -25.28 18.32
C LEU A 80 -5.56 -24.86 17.23
N THR A 81 -5.77 -23.65 16.71
CA THR A 81 -4.79 -22.96 15.87
C THR A 81 -4.12 -21.82 16.61
N VAL A 82 -2.97 -21.42 16.17
CA VAL A 82 -2.22 -20.30 16.76
C VAL A 82 -1.92 -19.25 15.70
N ILE A 83 -2.03 -18.00 16.11
CA ILE A 83 -1.72 -16.83 15.32
C ILE A 83 -0.94 -15.81 16.16
N PRO A 84 -0.20 -14.89 15.53
CA PRO A 84 0.37 -13.74 16.24
C PRO A 84 -0.74 -12.82 16.77
N TYR A 85 -0.54 -12.27 17.97
CA TYR A 85 -1.49 -11.34 18.59
C TYR A 85 -1.77 -10.10 17.71
N ALA A 86 -0.77 -9.65 16.96
CA ALA A 86 -0.89 -8.54 16.03
C ALA A 86 -1.93 -8.74 14.90
N ALA A 87 -2.39 -9.99 14.68
CA ALA A 87 -3.43 -10.28 13.70
C ALA A 87 -4.85 -10.17 14.27
N LEU A 88 -5.00 -10.12 15.59
CA LEU A 88 -6.29 -10.13 16.25
C LEU A 88 -6.91 -8.74 16.27
N LEU A 89 -8.16 -8.65 15.82
CA LEU A 89 -8.99 -7.44 15.88
C LEU A 89 -10.10 -7.64 16.89
N TYR A 90 -10.39 -6.58 17.64
CA TYR A 90 -11.53 -6.51 18.55
C TYR A 90 -12.61 -5.65 17.91
N GLU A 91 -13.81 -6.21 17.79
CA GLU A 91 -14.96 -5.51 17.25
C GLU A 91 -15.69 -4.74 18.36
N PRO A 92 -16.44 -3.68 18.01
CA PRO A 92 -17.19 -2.89 19.01
C PRO A 92 -18.26 -3.69 19.78
N ASP A 93 -18.73 -4.80 19.20
CA ASP A 93 -19.70 -5.72 19.83
C ASP A 93 -19.05 -6.74 20.78
N GLY A 94 -17.71 -6.67 20.93
CA GLY A 94 -16.92 -7.58 21.76
C GLY A 94 -16.52 -8.87 21.06
N SER A 95 -16.92 -9.10 19.81
CA SER A 95 -16.42 -10.22 19.01
C SER A 95 -14.98 -10.01 18.59
N THR A 96 -14.33 -11.09 18.19
CA THR A 96 -12.96 -11.06 17.67
C THR A 96 -12.91 -11.53 16.23
N ALA A 97 -12.07 -10.88 15.43
CA ALA A 97 -11.93 -11.16 14.02
C ALA A 97 -10.46 -11.11 13.58
N VAL A 98 -10.19 -11.68 12.42
CA VAL A 98 -8.91 -11.56 11.72
C VAL A 98 -9.17 -11.35 10.24
N TYR A 99 -8.22 -10.74 9.53
CA TYR A 99 -8.21 -10.77 8.08
C TYR A 99 -7.36 -11.91 7.57
N VAL A 100 -7.96 -12.76 6.74
CA VAL A 100 -7.29 -13.85 6.04
C VAL A 100 -7.02 -13.45 4.61
N ASN A 101 -5.78 -13.62 4.15
CA ASN A 101 -5.45 -13.46 2.74
C ASN A 101 -5.97 -14.68 1.96
N THR A 102 -7.05 -14.50 1.22
CA THR A 102 -7.75 -15.57 0.48
C THR A 102 -7.35 -15.65 -0.99
N ALA A 103 -6.80 -14.56 -1.54
CA ALA A 103 -6.26 -14.47 -2.89
C ALA A 103 -5.26 -13.29 -2.94
N PRO A 104 -4.46 -13.13 -4.02
CA PRO A 104 -3.58 -11.98 -4.16
C PRO A 104 -4.32 -10.66 -3.92
N PHE A 105 -3.82 -9.86 -2.98
CA PHE A 105 -4.40 -8.57 -2.58
C PHE A 105 -5.85 -8.61 -2.10
N THR A 106 -6.38 -9.80 -1.77
CA THR A 106 -7.75 -10.00 -1.31
C THR A 106 -7.73 -10.49 0.14
N TYR A 107 -8.40 -9.75 1.01
CA TYR A 107 -8.41 -9.99 2.44
C TYR A 107 -9.83 -10.11 2.93
N THR A 108 -10.19 -11.28 3.44
CA THR A 108 -11.54 -11.57 3.93
C THR A 108 -11.54 -11.58 5.44
N ARG A 109 -12.53 -10.94 6.03
CA ARG A 109 -12.71 -10.93 7.48
C ARG A 109 -13.34 -12.23 7.95
N TYR A 110 -12.70 -12.86 8.93
CA TYR A 110 -13.16 -14.07 9.60
C TYR A 110 -13.39 -13.78 11.08
N LEU A 111 -14.57 -14.12 11.59
CA LEU A 111 -14.82 -14.14 13.03
C LEU A 111 -14.10 -15.35 13.61
N VAL A 112 -13.46 -15.17 14.75
CA VAL A 112 -12.69 -16.19 15.43
C VAL A 112 -13.08 -16.28 16.91
N SER A 113 -12.97 -17.49 17.48
CA SER A 113 -13.15 -17.69 18.91
C SER A 113 -11.79 -17.87 19.57
N VAL A 114 -11.44 -16.94 20.45
CA VAL A 114 -10.18 -16.96 21.19
C VAL A 114 -10.34 -17.85 22.42
N GLU A 115 -9.47 -18.86 22.55
CA GLU A 115 -9.38 -19.73 23.72
C GLU A 115 -8.48 -19.12 24.79
N GLY A 116 -7.40 -18.47 24.39
CA GLY A 116 -6.45 -17.85 25.30
C GLY A 116 -5.35 -17.10 24.57
N ILE A 117 -4.64 -16.27 25.32
CA ILE A 117 -3.52 -15.49 24.85
C ILE A 117 -2.33 -15.72 25.78
N THR A 118 -1.17 -15.98 25.21
CA THR A 118 0.09 -16.17 25.96
C THR A 118 1.20 -15.40 25.26
N GLY A 119 1.62 -14.29 25.87
CA GLY A 119 2.57 -13.38 25.21
C GLY A 119 2.01 -12.85 23.90
N ASP A 120 2.76 -13.05 22.80
CA ASP A 120 2.38 -12.61 21.47
C ASP A 120 1.61 -13.67 20.66
N ILE A 121 1.16 -14.75 21.31
CA ILE A 121 0.48 -15.87 20.66
C ILE A 121 -0.96 -15.94 21.12
N VAL A 122 -1.88 -16.05 20.16
CA VAL A 122 -3.31 -16.25 20.40
C VAL A 122 -3.69 -17.66 19.99
N TYR A 123 -4.37 -18.36 20.89
CA TYR A 123 -4.95 -19.68 20.65
C TYR A 123 -6.39 -19.52 20.19
N ILE A 124 -6.71 -20.07 19.04
CA ILE A 124 -8.01 -19.98 18.39
C ILE A 124 -8.68 -21.35 18.38
N SER A 125 -9.88 -21.41 18.93
CA SER A 125 -10.68 -22.65 18.97
C SER A 125 -11.57 -22.83 17.73
N SER A 126 -11.94 -21.75 17.04
CA SER A 126 -12.73 -21.84 15.81
C SER A 126 -12.55 -20.63 14.89
N GLY A 127 -12.83 -20.81 13.61
CA GLY A 127 -12.78 -19.77 12.59
C GLY A 127 -11.57 -19.84 11.68
N LEU A 128 -10.49 -20.55 12.04
CA LEU A 128 -9.30 -20.70 11.25
C LEU A 128 -8.87 -22.16 11.09
N THR A 129 -8.19 -22.45 10.00
CA THR A 129 -7.53 -23.73 9.77
C THR A 129 -6.02 -23.53 9.54
N PRO A 130 -5.18 -24.48 9.94
CA PRO A 130 -3.75 -24.41 9.66
C PRO A 130 -3.46 -24.27 8.16
N GLY A 131 -2.47 -23.46 7.82
CA GLY A 131 -2.11 -23.17 6.43
C GLY A 131 -2.74 -21.91 5.85
N MET A 132 -3.76 -21.33 6.49
CA MET A 132 -4.25 -20.00 6.15
C MET A 132 -3.17 -18.94 6.47
N SER A 133 -3.28 -17.78 5.84
CA SER A 133 -2.40 -16.62 6.12
C SER A 133 -3.23 -15.49 6.69
N VAL A 134 -2.92 -15.06 7.91
CA VAL A 134 -3.59 -13.92 8.58
C VAL A 134 -2.77 -12.65 8.46
N VAL A 135 -3.45 -11.52 8.34
CA VAL A 135 -2.81 -10.20 8.27
C VAL A 135 -2.34 -9.80 9.66
N THR A 136 -1.05 -9.46 9.78
CA THR A 136 -0.42 -9.01 11.03
C THR A 136 -0.09 -7.51 11.04
N THR A 137 0.00 -6.90 9.86
CA THR A 137 0.21 -5.46 9.70
C THR A 137 -0.80 -4.94 8.70
N GLY A 138 -1.45 -3.81 9.01
CA GLY A 138 -2.46 -3.20 8.16
C GLY A 138 -3.89 -3.76 8.36
N ALA A 139 -4.12 -4.62 9.33
CA ALA A 139 -5.44 -5.17 9.61
C ALA A 139 -6.47 -4.10 10.00
N GLU A 140 -6.06 -3.12 10.81
CA GLU A 140 -6.92 -1.99 11.19
C GLU A 140 -7.26 -1.09 9.98
N GLU A 141 -6.32 -0.91 9.06
CA GLU A 141 -6.54 -0.15 7.83
C GLU A 141 -7.56 -0.86 6.92
N LEU A 142 -7.47 -2.19 6.83
CA LEU A 142 -8.46 -2.99 6.12
C LEU A 142 -9.85 -2.84 6.75
N LEU A 143 -9.93 -2.82 8.07
CA LEU A 143 -11.19 -2.61 8.79
C LEU A 143 -11.77 -1.23 8.52
N ARG A 144 -10.95 -0.19 8.50
CA ARG A 144 -11.39 1.18 8.14
C ARG A 144 -11.93 1.23 6.73
N VAL A 145 -11.22 0.63 5.76
CA VAL A 145 -11.70 0.54 4.38
C VAL A 145 -13.04 -0.18 4.32
N GLN A 146 -13.18 -1.30 5.02
CA GLN A 146 -14.42 -2.07 5.05
C GLN A 146 -15.59 -1.27 5.64
N ASN A 147 -15.32 -0.42 6.62
CA ASN A 147 -16.33 0.43 7.27
C ASN A 147 -16.57 1.75 6.52
N GLY A 148 -16.03 1.92 5.31
CA GLY A 148 -16.24 3.10 4.48
C GLY A 148 -15.42 4.33 4.90
N VAL A 149 -14.49 4.18 5.84
CA VAL A 149 -13.58 5.25 6.25
C VAL A 149 -12.34 5.19 5.36
N GLY A 150 -12.26 6.10 4.38
CA GLY A 150 -11.12 6.17 3.46
C GLY A 150 -11.36 5.70 2.03
N VAL A 151 -12.62 5.39 1.67
CA VAL A 151 -13.04 5.24 0.28
C VAL A 151 -13.56 6.59 -0.17
N GLU A 152 -12.68 7.46 -0.61
CA GLU A 152 -13.10 8.63 -1.37
C GLU A 152 -13.59 8.17 -2.73
N THR A 153 -14.86 8.39 -2.98
CA THR A 153 -15.55 8.21 -4.26
C THR A 153 -15.06 9.23 -5.28
#